data_2a5c97c54e402a032f790c975f063528
#
_entry.id   2a5c97c54e402a032f790c975f063528
#
_cell.length_a   1.000
_cell.length_b   1.000
_cell.length_c   1.000
_cell.angle_alpha   90.00
_cell.angle_beta   90.00
_cell.angle_gamma   90.00
#
_symmetry.space_group_name_H-M   'P 1'
#
loop_
_entity.id
_entity.type
_entity.pdbx_description
1 polymer ?
#
loop_
_entity_poly.entity_id
_entity_poly.type
_entity_poly.pdbx_seq_one_letter_code
_entity_poly.pdbx_strand_id
1 'polypeptide(L)'
;MRYVSVCSGVEAATVAWKPLGWTPVWFSEIEPFPCEVLKYHYPDVPNLGDMTKIKVENLSNGRQRFSNGSQTVESEKVDLLVGGTPCFVEDTLVLTPFGYRKIQDLQIGDEVISHLGNICKVTAIGNKQSEVGKINILGREEIVCTDNHPFYVCWDDNKKSVEFDFAMAKYCTGKYAGRVFQGQELMENEIQDYYVELAGYFVGCGEIVDNKVVFQFSNENELKKFRNKFGERIPLLHIDQKLFSLDDKLNNWIKNNFYRYGKISIPYFLYSYKHQYRFIEGFVSSVEQNKKNKFFCQKNKFYCQNKEIAYSLGDLFGSYDVKKDKKNNKWYICENKKVKLFGDRFASKVKGFKNGNTTRTVYNITVEQDHTYIVEGVAVYNCQGFSVAGKQQGLNDERSVLALAYCRLLEEMHPRYFLWENVPGVLSTNNGNDFKEFIRKINEIGYCCAWKILDGQYCRVDGFPRAIPQRRRRMFVVGYFGDEWECPAEILFEPQEMLGDSPPKRVKGKGFTNIVE
;
A
#
# COMPACT_ATOMS: atom_id res chain seq x y z
N MET A 1 21.26 18.34 -23.38
CA MET A 1 20.81 16.94 -23.43
C MET A 1 19.29 16.87 -23.53
N ARG A 2 18.80 15.90 -24.28
CA ARG A 2 17.39 15.55 -24.35
C ARG A 2 17.13 14.35 -23.45
N TYR A 3 16.11 14.41 -22.63
CA TYR A 3 15.83 13.34 -21.68
C TYR A 3 14.36 12.96 -21.66
N VAL A 4 14.08 11.78 -21.15
CA VAL A 4 12.75 11.26 -20.87
C VAL A 4 12.66 10.86 -19.40
N SER A 5 11.49 11.09 -18.80
CA SER A 5 11.25 10.79 -17.39
C SER A 5 10.13 9.79 -17.25
N VAL A 6 10.35 8.73 -16.46
CA VAL A 6 9.35 7.70 -16.16
C VAL A 6 9.07 7.67 -14.67
N CYS A 7 7.81 7.41 -14.30
CA CYS A 7 7.28 7.66 -12.96
C CYS A 7 7.59 9.11 -12.54
N SER A 8 7.28 10.04 -13.45
CA SER A 8 7.77 11.43 -13.46
C SER A 8 7.35 12.23 -12.24
N GLY A 9 6.21 11.88 -11.61
CA GLY A 9 5.65 12.67 -10.51
C GLY A 9 5.38 14.11 -10.96
N VAL A 10 5.76 15.07 -10.12
CA VAL A 10 5.68 16.51 -10.44
C VAL A 10 6.93 17.05 -11.17
N GLU A 11 7.76 16.17 -11.66
CA GLU A 11 8.94 16.39 -12.50
C GLU A 11 10.06 17.24 -11.86
N ALA A 12 10.63 16.69 -10.79
CA ALA A 12 11.78 17.30 -10.12
C ALA A 12 13.03 17.36 -11.00
N ALA A 13 13.18 16.43 -11.95
CA ALA A 13 14.29 16.37 -12.88
C ALA A 13 14.32 17.62 -13.80
N THR A 14 13.17 18.01 -14.36
CA THR A 14 13.07 19.23 -15.19
C THR A 14 13.45 20.48 -14.39
N VAL A 15 12.98 20.60 -13.14
CA VAL A 15 13.34 21.74 -12.27
C VAL A 15 14.84 21.80 -12.05
N ALA A 16 15.48 20.65 -11.79
CA ALA A 16 16.93 20.58 -11.56
C ALA A 16 17.76 20.87 -12.82
N TRP A 17 17.29 20.46 -14.00
CA TRP A 17 18.10 20.49 -15.23
C TRP A 17 17.77 21.64 -16.18
N LYS A 18 16.67 22.38 -15.95
CA LYS A 18 16.33 23.59 -16.71
C LYS A 18 17.46 24.62 -16.75
N PRO A 19 18.20 24.92 -15.64
CA PRO A 19 19.34 25.84 -15.69
C PRO A 19 20.50 25.35 -16.56
N LEU A 20 20.59 24.02 -16.79
CA LEU A 20 21.62 23.42 -17.66
C LEU A 20 21.22 23.41 -19.13
N GLY A 21 20.02 23.94 -19.48
CA GLY A 21 19.51 23.94 -20.85
C GLY A 21 19.08 22.54 -21.35
N TRP A 22 18.83 21.58 -20.43
CA TRP A 22 18.35 20.26 -20.82
C TRP A 22 16.85 20.27 -21.05
N THR A 23 16.38 19.50 -22.04
CA THR A 23 14.99 19.53 -22.48
C THR A 23 14.32 18.17 -22.36
N PRO A 24 13.12 18.09 -21.74
CA PRO A 24 12.34 16.88 -21.72
C PRO A 24 11.72 16.60 -23.10
N VAL A 25 11.73 15.34 -23.52
CA VAL A 25 11.10 14.87 -24.77
C VAL A 25 9.68 14.41 -24.52
N TRP A 26 9.50 13.58 -23.48
CA TRP A 26 8.21 13.11 -22.97
C TRP A 26 8.31 12.68 -21.52
N PHE A 27 7.16 12.64 -20.85
CA PHE A 27 6.97 12.12 -19.51
C PHE A 27 6.20 10.81 -19.55
N SER A 28 6.32 10.02 -18.50
CA SER A 28 5.47 8.84 -18.24
C SER A 28 5.00 8.88 -16.79
N GLU A 29 3.77 9.34 -16.63
CA GLU A 29 3.08 9.45 -15.35
C GLU A 29 1.63 9.05 -15.53
N ILE A 30 1.11 8.23 -14.61
CA ILE A 30 -0.27 7.74 -14.64
C ILE A 30 -1.16 8.39 -13.56
N GLU A 31 -0.54 9.00 -12.55
CA GLU A 31 -1.27 9.62 -11.46
C GLU A 31 -1.92 10.94 -11.91
N PRO A 32 -3.24 11.11 -11.75
CA PRO A 32 -3.96 12.27 -12.27
C PRO A 32 -3.42 13.61 -11.79
N PHE A 33 -3.15 13.77 -10.49
CA PHE A 33 -2.64 15.02 -9.96
C PHE A 33 -1.26 15.41 -10.53
N PRO A 34 -0.23 14.53 -10.49
CA PRO A 34 1.00 14.79 -11.22
C PRO A 34 0.79 15.05 -12.71
N CYS A 35 -0.10 14.33 -13.39
CA CYS A 35 -0.42 14.58 -14.80
C CYS A 35 -0.93 16.00 -15.03
N GLU A 36 -1.83 16.52 -14.18
CA GLU A 36 -2.30 17.92 -14.28
C GLU A 36 -1.19 18.92 -13.97
N VAL A 37 -0.28 18.63 -13.04
CA VAL A 37 0.91 19.46 -12.77
C VAL A 37 1.83 19.49 -13.99
N LEU A 38 2.09 18.34 -14.60
CA LEU A 38 2.88 18.24 -15.84
C LEU A 38 2.26 19.05 -16.98
N LYS A 39 0.97 18.89 -17.20
CA LYS A 39 0.20 19.61 -18.22
C LYS A 39 0.21 21.13 -17.99
N TYR A 40 0.14 21.59 -16.75
CA TYR A 40 0.16 23.01 -16.40
C TYR A 40 1.55 23.63 -16.59
N HIS A 41 2.61 22.97 -16.12
CA HIS A 41 3.97 23.52 -16.16
C HIS A 41 4.73 23.22 -17.45
N TYR A 42 4.36 22.14 -18.15
CA TYR A 42 5.03 21.65 -19.36
C TYR A 42 4.01 21.27 -20.44
N PRO A 43 3.15 22.21 -20.88
CA PRO A 43 2.04 21.91 -21.82
C PRO A 43 2.51 21.36 -23.17
N ASP A 44 3.73 21.68 -23.57
CA ASP A 44 4.31 21.25 -24.85
C ASP A 44 5.03 19.90 -24.76
N VAL A 45 5.15 19.29 -23.56
CA VAL A 45 5.81 18.01 -23.36
C VAL A 45 4.75 16.92 -23.17
N PRO A 46 4.62 15.94 -24.08
CA PRO A 46 3.62 14.91 -24.01
C PRO A 46 3.86 13.97 -22.83
N ASN A 47 2.78 13.58 -22.14
CA ASN A 47 2.78 12.52 -21.14
C ASN A 47 2.27 11.21 -21.78
N LEU A 48 3.13 10.21 -21.92
CA LEU A 48 2.82 8.92 -22.53
C LEU A 48 2.17 7.92 -21.54
N GLY A 49 1.87 8.33 -20.30
CA GLY A 49 1.16 7.51 -19.32
C GLY A 49 1.99 6.32 -18.84
N ASP A 50 1.44 5.10 -18.95
CA ASP A 50 2.03 3.87 -18.42
C ASP A 50 3.30 3.46 -19.17
N MET A 51 4.46 3.52 -18.49
CA MET A 51 5.76 3.18 -19.07
C MET A 51 5.86 1.73 -19.58
N THR A 52 5.04 0.83 -19.05
CA THR A 52 5.03 -0.57 -19.48
C THR A 52 4.44 -0.76 -20.88
N LYS A 53 3.65 0.21 -21.35
CA LYS A 53 2.98 0.20 -22.66
C LYS A 53 3.71 1.02 -23.73
N ILE A 54 4.76 1.75 -23.35
CA ILE A 54 5.53 2.56 -24.29
C ILE A 54 6.33 1.63 -25.21
N LYS A 55 6.14 1.80 -26.51
CA LYS A 55 6.91 1.15 -27.59
C LYS A 55 7.93 2.13 -28.14
N VAL A 56 9.12 1.63 -28.40
CA VAL A 56 10.23 2.39 -28.99
C VAL A 56 10.53 1.84 -30.39
N GLU A 57 10.66 2.71 -31.37
CA GLU A 57 11.07 2.37 -32.72
C GLU A 57 12.26 3.28 -33.11
N ASN A 58 13.39 2.66 -33.44
CA ASN A 58 14.56 3.38 -33.96
C ASN A 58 14.41 3.52 -35.47
N LEU A 59 14.30 4.74 -35.96
CA LEU A 59 14.06 5.05 -37.36
C LEU A 59 15.37 5.08 -38.16
N SER A 60 15.28 4.79 -39.47
CA SER A 60 16.43 4.77 -40.39
C SER A 60 17.16 6.13 -40.53
N ASN A 61 16.48 7.24 -40.16
CA ASN A 61 17.05 8.59 -40.17
C ASN A 61 17.76 8.97 -38.85
N GLY A 62 17.98 8.02 -37.94
CA GLY A 62 18.62 8.23 -36.64
C GLY A 62 17.70 8.85 -35.55
N ARG A 63 16.43 9.08 -35.85
CA ARG A 63 15.42 9.54 -34.88
C ARG A 63 14.79 8.35 -34.16
N GLN A 64 14.11 8.63 -33.06
CA GLN A 64 13.35 7.65 -32.28
C GLN A 64 11.87 8.02 -32.25
N ARG A 65 10.99 7.01 -32.38
CA ARG A 65 9.55 7.14 -32.24
C ARG A 65 9.09 6.39 -31.01
N PHE A 66 8.28 7.06 -30.19
CA PHE A 66 7.71 6.55 -28.95
C PHE A 66 6.19 6.55 -29.06
N SER A 67 5.53 5.46 -28.68
CA SER A 67 4.06 5.37 -28.72
C SER A 67 3.50 4.54 -27.57
N ASN A 68 2.32 4.94 -27.07
CA ASN A 68 1.56 4.19 -26.06
C ASN A 68 0.27 3.59 -26.61
N GLY A 69 0.09 3.58 -27.94
CA GLY A 69 -1.12 3.14 -28.65
C GLY A 69 -2.13 4.24 -28.92
N SER A 70 -2.16 5.34 -28.16
CA SER A 70 -3.04 6.50 -28.38
C SER A 70 -2.29 7.77 -28.81
N GLN A 71 -1.04 7.91 -28.41
CA GLN A 71 -0.17 9.04 -28.72
C GLN A 71 1.14 8.56 -29.33
N THR A 72 1.73 9.37 -30.19
CA THR A 72 3.03 9.11 -30.81
C THR A 72 3.89 10.36 -30.74
N VAL A 73 5.16 10.18 -30.33
CA VAL A 73 6.17 11.24 -30.24
C VAL A 73 7.38 10.83 -31.05
N GLU A 74 7.88 11.72 -31.89
CA GLU A 74 9.15 11.52 -32.60
C GLU A 74 10.17 12.56 -32.16
N SER A 75 11.36 12.11 -31.83
CA SER A 75 12.47 12.99 -31.50
C SER A 75 13.77 12.49 -32.13
N GLU A 76 14.78 13.31 -32.09
CA GLU A 76 16.15 12.81 -32.22
C GLU A 76 16.46 11.90 -31.05
N LYS A 77 17.55 11.13 -31.13
CA LYS A 77 17.94 10.16 -30.10
C LYS A 77 17.95 10.80 -28.70
N VAL A 78 17.32 10.11 -27.75
CA VAL A 78 17.27 10.53 -26.34
C VAL A 78 18.63 10.28 -25.67
N ASP A 79 19.11 11.27 -24.92
CA ASP A 79 20.41 11.21 -24.25
C ASP A 79 20.32 10.57 -22.87
N LEU A 80 19.18 10.72 -22.16
CA LEU A 80 19.03 10.31 -20.73
C LEU A 80 17.63 9.80 -20.39
N LEU A 81 17.55 8.74 -19.57
CA LEU A 81 16.33 8.16 -18.96
C LEU A 81 16.38 8.21 -17.42
N VAL A 82 15.27 8.63 -16.71
CA VAL A 82 15.18 8.76 -15.23
C VAL A 82 13.89 8.22 -14.56
N GLY A 83 13.88 7.64 -13.29
CA GLY A 83 12.71 7.07 -12.54
C GLY A 83 12.87 6.48 -11.09
N GLY A 84 11.75 6.21 -10.25
CA GLY A 84 11.72 5.67 -8.82
C GLY A 84 10.36 5.34 -8.06
N THR A 85 10.20 4.59 -6.83
CA THR A 85 8.95 3.98 -6.18
C THR A 85 8.70 3.91 -4.63
N PRO A 86 7.37 3.73 -4.01
CA PRO A 86 6.94 3.77 -2.57
C PRO A 86 6.46 2.47 -1.81
N CYS A 87 6.20 2.42 -0.38
CA CYS A 87 5.89 1.24 0.50
C CYS A 87 5.26 1.45 1.92
N PHE A 88 4.78 0.35 2.68
CA PHE A 88 4.26 0.31 4.07
C PHE A 88 5.14 -0.45 5.07
N VAL A 89 4.99 -0.18 6.41
CA VAL A 89 5.73 -0.89 7.47
C VAL A 89 5.12 -2.25 7.82
N GLU A 90 5.90 -3.07 8.55
CA GLU A 90 5.42 -4.30 9.19
C GLU A 90 4.20 -4.06 10.09
N ASP A 91 3.40 -5.11 10.34
CA ASP A 91 2.14 -5.10 11.10
C ASP A 91 1.03 -4.23 10.50
N THR A 92 1.24 -3.67 9.31
CA THR A 92 0.16 -3.04 8.53
C THR A 92 -0.82 -4.12 8.07
N LEU A 93 -2.11 -3.90 8.34
CA LEU A 93 -3.15 -4.88 8.03
C LEU A 93 -3.69 -4.70 6.61
N VAL A 94 -3.70 -5.78 5.83
CA VAL A 94 -4.27 -5.86 4.48
C VAL A 94 -5.54 -6.71 4.52
N LEU A 95 -6.61 -6.25 3.87
CA LEU A 95 -7.88 -6.99 3.80
C LEU A 95 -7.80 -8.09 2.74
N THR A 96 -8.10 -9.32 3.17
CA THR A 96 -8.21 -10.52 2.33
C THR A 96 -9.66 -11.00 2.28
N PRO A 97 -10.04 -11.95 1.40
CA PRO A 97 -11.37 -12.56 1.42
C PRO A 97 -11.77 -13.16 2.78
N PHE A 98 -10.79 -13.54 3.60
CA PHE A 98 -10.99 -14.17 4.91
C PHE A 98 -10.73 -13.24 6.10
N GLY A 99 -10.71 -11.92 5.88
CA GLY A 99 -10.45 -10.91 6.90
C GLY A 99 -9.02 -10.34 6.83
N TYR A 100 -8.65 -9.54 7.82
CA TYR A 100 -7.37 -8.85 7.83
C TYR A 100 -6.19 -9.77 8.15
N ARG A 101 -5.11 -9.62 7.38
CA ARG A 101 -3.79 -10.23 7.61
C ARG A 101 -2.71 -9.17 7.63
N LYS A 102 -1.61 -9.42 8.33
CA LYS A 102 -0.45 -8.54 8.32
C LYS A 102 0.25 -8.60 6.96
N ILE A 103 0.74 -7.46 6.47
CA ILE A 103 1.36 -7.37 5.14
C ILE A 103 2.57 -8.29 4.97
N GLN A 104 3.37 -8.49 6.02
CA GLN A 104 4.53 -9.38 6.00
C GLN A 104 4.16 -10.88 5.99
N ASP A 105 2.93 -11.24 6.36
CA ASP A 105 2.44 -12.62 6.39
C ASP A 105 1.80 -13.04 5.06
N LEU A 106 1.65 -12.11 4.11
CA LEU A 106 1.11 -12.38 2.78
C LEU A 106 2.15 -13.09 1.92
N GLN A 107 1.67 -13.96 1.02
CA GLN A 107 2.48 -14.72 0.07
C GLN A 107 1.96 -14.47 -1.35
N ILE A 108 2.81 -14.74 -2.34
CA ILE A 108 2.41 -14.71 -3.74
C ILE A 108 1.35 -15.77 -3.98
N GLY A 109 0.28 -15.39 -4.68
CA GLY A 109 -0.92 -16.20 -4.88
C GLY A 109 -1.98 -16.01 -3.81
N ASP A 110 -1.70 -15.32 -2.69
CA ASP A 110 -2.73 -14.91 -1.73
C ASP A 110 -3.68 -13.90 -2.40
N GLU A 111 -4.92 -13.88 -1.93
CA GLU A 111 -5.97 -13.01 -2.44
C GLU A 111 -6.18 -11.80 -1.50
N VAL A 112 -6.37 -10.62 -2.08
CA VAL A 112 -6.68 -9.38 -1.37
C VAL A 112 -7.89 -8.70 -1.99
N ILE A 113 -8.50 -7.77 -1.26
CA ILE A 113 -9.67 -7.02 -1.72
C ILE A 113 -9.22 -5.68 -2.28
N SER A 114 -9.63 -5.37 -3.51
CA SER A 114 -9.35 -4.10 -4.20
C SER A 114 -10.26 -2.96 -3.74
N HIS A 115 -10.00 -1.74 -4.21
CA HIS A 115 -10.85 -0.58 -3.97
C HIS A 115 -12.26 -0.73 -4.61
N LEU A 116 -12.42 -1.55 -5.63
CA LEU A 116 -13.69 -1.86 -6.27
C LEU A 116 -14.44 -3.03 -5.60
N GLY A 117 -13.82 -3.68 -4.60
CA GLY A 117 -14.38 -4.85 -3.92
C GLY A 117 -14.07 -6.17 -4.63
N ASN A 118 -13.30 -6.17 -5.70
CA ASN A 118 -12.88 -7.38 -6.41
C ASN A 118 -11.85 -8.17 -5.59
N ILE A 119 -11.87 -9.49 -5.75
CA ILE A 119 -10.82 -10.37 -5.23
C ILE A 119 -9.69 -10.41 -6.25
N CYS A 120 -8.53 -9.93 -5.87
CA CYS A 120 -7.35 -9.84 -6.72
C CYS A 120 -6.18 -10.60 -6.09
N LYS A 121 -5.36 -11.27 -6.92
CA LYS A 121 -4.21 -12.02 -6.42
C LYS A 121 -3.00 -11.14 -6.19
N VAL A 122 -2.24 -11.47 -5.16
CA VAL A 122 -0.90 -10.92 -4.92
C VAL A 122 0.07 -11.59 -5.88
N THR A 123 0.64 -10.81 -6.78
CA THR A 123 1.59 -11.29 -7.81
C THR A 123 3.04 -11.09 -7.40
N ALA A 124 3.33 -10.11 -6.54
CA ALA A 124 4.66 -9.89 -6.01
C ALA A 124 4.65 -9.37 -4.57
N ILE A 125 5.72 -9.65 -3.82
CA ILE A 125 5.96 -9.15 -2.47
C ILE A 125 7.40 -8.68 -2.38
N GLY A 126 7.62 -7.47 -1.84
CA GLY A 126 8.94 -6.92 -1.58
C GLY A 126 9.03 -6.29 -0.20
N ASN A 127 10.24 -6.20 0.35
CA ASN A 127 10.50 -5.42 1.55
C ASN A 127 11.82 -4.64 1.40
N LYS A 128 11.92 -3.54 2.13
CA LYS A 128 13.14 -2.70 2.15
C LYS A 128 13.18 -1.84 3.41
N GLN A 129 14.34 -1.25 3.70
CA GLN A 129 14.43 -0.21 4.72
C GLN A 129 14.08 1.14 4.12
N SER A 130 13.14 1.88 4.74
CA SER A 130 12.75 3.21 4.27
C SER A 130 12.42 4.14 5.41
N GLU A 131 12.63 5.44 5.20
CA GLU A 131 12.06 6.46 6.07
C GLU A 131 10.55 6.46 5.92
N VAL A 132 9.86 6.50 7.05
CA VAL A 132 8.41 6.45 7.10
C VAL A 132 7.85 7.63 7.86
N GLY A 133 6.69 8.08 7.42
CA GLY A 133 5.85 9.03 8.11
C GLY A 133 4.57 8.40 8.61
N LYS A 134 3.65 9.22 9.11
CA LYS A 134 2.37 8.79 9.67
C LYS A 134 1.24 9.59 9.04
N ILE A 135 0.31 8.93 8.39
CA ILE A 135 -0.94 9.53 7.95
C ILE A 135 -2.00 9.35 9.03
N ASN A 136 -2.63 10.44 9.44
CA ASN A 136 -3.68 10.45 10.46
C ASN A 136 -5.05 10.56 9.78
N ILE A 137 -5.82 9.48 9.83
CA ILE A 137 -7.16 9.38 9.26
C ILE A 137 -8.16 9.32 10.42
N LEU A 138 -9.20 10.14 10.36
CA LEU A 138 -10.22 10.21 11.41
C LEU A 138 -10.87 8.84 11.61
N GLY A 139 -10.82 8.35 12.87
CA GLY A 139 -11.43 7.07 13.22
C GLY A 139 -10.59 5.83 12.94
N ARG A 140 -9.34 6.02 12.54
CA ARG A 140 -8.35 4.97 12.39
C ARG A 140 -7.11 5.26 13.23
N GLU A 141 -6.29 4.27 13.52
CA GLU A 141 -4.94 4.51 14.01
C GLU A 141 -4.09 5.19 12.94
N GLU A 142 -2.97 5.77 13.35
CA GLU A 142 -2.01 6.35 12.40
C GLU A 142 -1.40 5.23 11.54
N ILE A 143 -1.62 5.29 10.23
CA ILE A 143 -1.01 4.35 9.28
C ILE A 143 0.41 4.83 9.01
N VAL A 144 1.38 3.95 9.21
CA VAL A 144 2.80 4.24 8.99
C VAL A 144 3.20 3.78 7.59
N CYS A 145 3.60 4.73 6.75
CA CYS A 145 3.95 4.46 5.35
C CYS A 145 5.02 5.44 4.85
N THR A 146 5.53 5.21 3.66
CA THR A 146 6.34 6.21 2.97
C THR A 146 5.49 7.42 2.58
N ASP A 147 6.09 8.60 2.46
CA ASP A 147 5.40 9.88 2.22
C ASP A 147 4.70 9.95 0.85
N ASN A 148 5.19 9.19 -0.10
CA ASN A 148 4.72 9.10 -1.49
C ASN A 148 3.73 7.95 -1.73
N HIS A 149 3.24 7.24 -0.69
CA HIS A 149 2.29 6.15 -0.89
C HIS A 149 0.91 6.68 -1.30
N PRO A 150 0.30 6.18 -2.42
CA PRO A 150 -0.97 6.71 -2.92
C PRO A 150 -2.17 6.14 -2.15
N PHE A 151 -3.03 7.04 -1.64
CA PHE A 151 -4.30 6.74 -0.98
C PHE A 151 -5.47 7.14 -1.87
N TYR A 152 -6.52 6.34 -1.90
CA TYR A 152 -7.77 6.62 -2.62
C TYR A 152 -8.61 7.64 -1.86
N VAL A 153 -8.69 8.87 -2.37
CA VAL A 153 -9.24 10.02 -1.65
C VAL A 153 -10.16 10.87 -2.53
N CYS A 154 -11.04 11.64 -1.90
CA CYS A 154 -11.86 12.64 -2.56
C CYS A 154 -11.85 13.98 -1.81
N TRP A 155 -12.27 15.06 -2.47
CA TRP A 155 -12.59 16.34 -1.86
C TRP A 155 -14.08 16.40 -1.49
N ASP A 156 -14.39 17.01 -0.36
CA ASP A 156 -15.76 17.35 0.02
C ASP A 156 -16.05 18.79 -0.46
N ASP A 157 -16.47 18.92 -1.70
CA ASP A 157 -16.78 20.22 -2.32
C ASP A 157 -18.30 20.50 -2.41
N ASN A 158 -19.12 19.72 -1.68
CA ASN A 158 -20.60 19.79 -1.70
C ASN A 158 -21.24 19.56 -3.07
N LYS A 159 -20.54 18.97 -4.03
CA LYS A 159 -21.11 18.59 -5.32
C LYS A 159 -21.91 17.29 -5.25
N LYS A 160 -22.90 17.15 -6.14
CA LYS A 160 -23.77 15.96 -6.22
C LYS A 160 -23.02 14.68 -6.66
N SER A 161 -21.91 14.80 -7.37
CA SER A 161 -21.03 13.70 -7.75
C SER A 161 -19.65 13.94 -7.17
N VAL A 162 -19.18 13.01 -6.34
CA VAL A 162 -17.84 13.04 -5.75
C VAL A 162 -17.02 11.97 -6.43
N GLU A 163 -15.98 12.38 -7.13
CA GLU A 163 -15.01 11.48 -7.72
C GLU A 163 -13.89 11.20 -6.73
N PHE A 164 -13.57 9.93 -6.56
CA PHE A 164 -12.40 9.47 -5.83
C PHE A 164 -11.22 9.31 -6.78
N ASP A 165 -10.05 9.70 -6.30
CA ASP A 165 -8.82 9.59 -7.03
C ASP A 165 -7.64 9.30 -6.10
N PHE A 166 -6.48 8.91 -6.64
CA PHE A 166 -5.32 8.59 -5.84
C PHE A 166 -4.46 9.81 -5.57
N ALA A 167 -4.01 9.98 -4.33
CA ALA A 167 -3.08 11.04 -3.93
C ALA A 167 -2.04 10.52 -2.94
N MET A 168 -0.80 10.98 -3.07
CA MET A 168 0.28 10.61 -2.14
C MET A 168 -0.06 11.01 -0.71
N ALA A 169 0.35 10.19 0.28
CA ALA A 169 0.05 10.36 1.70
C ALA A 169 0.26 11.80 2.20
N LYS A 170 1.37 12.42 1.80
CA LYS A 170 1.72 13.81 2.18
C LYS A 170 0.77 14.88 1.62
N TYR A 171 0.02 14.57 0.55
CA TYR A 171 -0.93 15.50 -0.10
C TYR A 171 -2.41 15.19 0.22
N CYS A 172 -2.67 14.26 1.14
CA CYS A 172 -4.03 13.86 1.50
C CYS A 172 -4.68 14.75 2.57
N THR A 173 -3.96 15.69 3.19
CA THR A 173 -4.49 16.55 4.25
C THR A 173 -5.75 17.29 3.82
N GLY A 174 -6.81 17.18 4.60
CA GLY A 174 -8.12 17.80 4.32
C GLY A 174 -9.05 16.99 3.44
N LYS A 175 -8.54 16.03 2.65
CA LYS A 175 -9.32 15.13 1.81
C LYS A 175 -10.02 14.04 2.65
N TYR A 176 -10.87 13.25 2.01
CA TYR A 176 -11.55 12.10 2.61
C TYR A 176 -11.02 10.81 2.00
N ALA A 177 -10.41 9.96 2.81
CA ALA A 177 -9.93 8.64 2.39
C ALA A 177 -11.10 7.65 2.27
N GLY A 178 -11.23 7.02 1.10
CA GLY A 178 -12.26 6.01 0.81
C GLY A 178 -12.04 4.75 1.66
N ARG A 179 -13.11 4.32 2.36
CA ARG A 179 -13.14 3.08 3.13
C ARG A 179 -13.44 1.88 2.23
N VAL A 180 -13.46 0.71 2.83
CA VAL A 180 -13.82 -0.56 2.15
C VAL A 180 -15.16 -0.41 1.44
N PHE A 181 -15.23 -0.89 0.21
CA PHE A 181 -16.45 -0.90 -0.57
C PHE A 181 -17.45 -1.92 0.02
N GLN A 182 -18.70 -1.49 0.15
CA GLN A 182 -19.80 -2.32 0.66
C GLN A 182 -20.85 -2.42 -0.45
N GLY A 183 -21.11 -3.58 -0.99
CA GLY A 183 -22.21 -3.69 -1.94
C GLY A 183 -22.11 -4.72 -3.06
N GLN A 184 -21.00 -5.44 -3.20
CA GLN A 184 -20.96 -6.58 -4.13
C GLN A 184 -21.43 -7.88 -3.45
N GLU A 185 -22.37 -8.57 -4.07
CA GLU A 185 -22.72 -9.95 -3.72
C GLU A 185 -21.63 -10.88 -4.27
N LEU A 186 -20.73 -11.33 -3.39
CA LEU A 186 -19.59 -12.17 -3.77
C LEU A 186 -19.91 -13.68 -3.77
N MET A 187 -21.14 -14.08 -3.44
CA MET A 187 -21.54 -15.49 -3.39
C MET A 187 -22.85 -15.74 -4.14
N GLU A 188 -22.77 -16.62 -5.14
CA GLU A 188 -23.94 -17.12 -5.89
C GLU A 188 -24.83 -18.08 -5.08
N ASN A 189 -24.36 -18.63 -3.96
CA ASN A 189 -25.09 -19.58 -3.14
C ASN A 189 -25.89 -18.88 -2.05
N GLU A 190 -27.18 -19.16 -1.97
CA GLU A 190 -28.06 -18.70 -0.89
C GLU A 190 -27.60 -19.24 0.46
N ILE A 191 -26.84 -18.41 1.19
CA ILE A 191 -26.53 -18.67 2.58
C ILE A 191 -27.78 -18.34 3.40
N GLN A 192 -28.24 -19.27 4.21
CA GLN A 192 -29.42 -19.04 5.04
C GLN A 192 -29.11 -17.99 6.12
N ASP A 193 -29.99 -17.03 6.31
CA ASP A 193 -29.82 -15.88 7.23
C ASP A 193 -29.40 -16.31 8.64
N TYR A 194 -29.95 -17.40 9.16
CA TYR A 194 -29.64 -17.86 10.51
C TYR A 194 -28.20 -18.43 10.66
N TYR A 195 -27.59 -18.92 9.57
CA TYR A 195 -26.16 -19.26 9.57
C TYR A 195 -25.29 -18.03 9.78
N VAL A 196 -25.63 -16.95 9.09
CA VAL A 196 -24.90 -15.69 9.19
C VAL A 196 -25.08 -15.06 10.57
N GLU A 197 -26.30 -15.10 11.10
CA GLU A 197 -26.62 -14.62 12.44
C GLU A 197 -25.91 -15.43 13.53
N LEU A 198 -25.87 -16.76 13.40
CA LEU A 198 -25.10 -17.63 14.28
C LEU A 198 -23.61 -17.35 14.21
N ALA A 199 -23.07 -17.09 13.03
CA ALA A 199 -21.67 -16.73 12.87
C ALA A 199 -21.32 -15.42 13.60
N GLY A 200 -22.20 -14.41 13.54
CA GLY A 200 -22.07 -13.19 14.35
C GLY A 200 -22.03 -13.51 15.84
N TYR A 201 -22.94 -14.35 16.29
CA TYR A 201 -23.01 -14.80 17.67
C TYR A 201 -21.73 -15.57 18.08
N PHE A 202 -21.22 -16.47 17.20
CA PHE A 202 -19.95 -17.18 17.40
C PHE A 202 -18.76 -16.22 17.55
N VAL A 203 -18.63 -15.24 16.66
CA VAL A 203 -17.53 -14.25 16.73
C VAL A 203 -17.57 -13.50 18.07
N GLY A 204 -18.74 -13.22 18.62
CA GLY A 204 -18.87 -12.48 19.88
C GLY A 204 -18.59 -13.31 21.13
N CYS A 205 -18.96 -14.58 21.16
CA CYS A 205 -18.84 -15.39 22.40
C CYS A 205 -18.50 -16.88 22.21
N GLY A 206 -18.35 -17.36 20.96
CA GLY A 206 -17.99 -18.75 20.68
C GLY A 206 -16.50 -19.02 20.78
N GLU A 207 -16.14 -20.28 20.89
CA GLU A 207 -14.76 -20.79 20.93
C GLU A 207 -14.62 -22.04 20.07
N ILE A 208 -13.37 -22.39 19.75
CA ILE A 208 -13.04 -23.70 19.15
C ILE A 208 -12.29 -24.51 20.22
N VAL A 209 -12.87 -25.62 20.61
CA VAL A 209 -12.29 -26.57 21.56
C VAL A 209 -12.33 -27.95 20.90
N ASP A 210 -11.22 -28.66 20.88
CA ASP A 210 -11.08 -30.00 20.27
C ASP A 210 -11.70 -30.06 18.86
N ASN A 211 -11.39 -29.05 18.05
CA ASN A 211 -11.86 -28.91 16.67
C ASN A 211 -13.39 -28.73 16.51
N LYS A 212 -14.12 -28.42 17.59
CA LYS A 212 -15.56 -28.13 17.60
C LYS A 212 -15.85 -26.70 17.97
N VAL A 213 -16.85 -26.11 17.34
CA VAL A 213 -17.43 -24.82 17.74
C VAL A 213 -18.25 -25.05 19.00
N VAL A 214 -17.92 -24.33 20.04
CA VAL A 214 -18.58 -24.46 21.34
C VAL A 214 -19.06 -23.11 21.87
N PHE A 215 -20.15 -23.15 22.65
CA PHE A 215 -20.69 -22.02 23.38
C PHE A 215 -20.75 -22.36 24.86
N GLN A 216 -20.25 -21.46 25.70
CA GLN A 216 -20.34 -21.57 27.14
C GLN A 216 -21.40 -20.59 27.67
N PHE A 217 -22.41 -21.08 28.34
CA PHE A 217 -23.45 -20.26 28.97
C PHE A 217 -23.22 -20.20 30.49
N SER A 218 -23.16 -19.00 31.06
CA SER A 218 -22.91 -18.79 32.50
C SER A 218 -24.09 -19.22 33.36
N ASN A 219 -25.32 -19.19 32.81
CA ASN A 219 -26.57 -19.53 33.49
C ASN A 219 -27.67 -19.95 32.49
N GLU A 220 -28.74 -20.53 33.02
CA GLU A 220 -29.88 -20.97 32.21
C GLU A 220 -30.59 -19.85 31.42
N ASN A 221 -30.57 -18.61 31.94
CA ASN A 221 -31.17 -17.51 31.23
C ASN A 221 -30.44 -17.17 29.92
N GLU A 222 -29.12 -17.26 29.89
CA GLU A 222 -28.33 -17.10 28.68
C GLU A 222 -28.65 -18.20 27.65
N LEU A 223 -28.70 -19.44 28.08
CA LEU A 223 -29.07 -20.57 27.24
C LEU A 223 -30.53 -20.42 26.72
N LYS A 224 -31.47 -20.00 27.56
CA LYS A 224 -32.84 -19.72 27.16
C LYS A 224 -32.94 -18.61 26.10
N LYS A 225 -32.16 -17.54 26.27
CA LYS A 225 -32.11 -16.45 25.26
C LYS A 225 -31.55 -16.96 23.94
N PHE A 226 -30.51 -17.78 23.95
CA PHE A 226 -29.97 -18.41 22.74
C PHE A 226 -31.04 -19.27 22.05
N ARG A 227 -31.71 -20.15 22.81
CA ARG A 227 -32.79 -21.01 22.29
C ARG A 227 -33.99 -20.22 21.78
N ASN A 228 -34.38 -19.15 22.44
CA ASN A 228 -35.44 -18.27 21.95
C ASN A 228 -35.09 -17.57 20.63
N LYS A 229 -33.79 -17.23 20.45
CA LYS A 229 -33.31 -16.56 19.23
C LYS A 229 -33.20 -17.52 18.05
N PHE A 230 -32.56 -18.65 18.26
CA PHE A 230 -32.24 -19.58 17.18
C PHE A 230 -33.24 -20.76 17.04
N GLY A 231 -33.92 -21.09 18.13
CA GLY A 231 -34.92 -22.15 18.16
C GLY A 231 -34.35 -23.54 17.85
N GLU A 232 -35.20 -24.39 17.27
CA GLU A 232 -34.81 -25.73 16.84
C GLU A 232 -33.91 -25.74 15.57
N ARG A 233 -33.77 -24.61 14.91
CA ARG A 233 -32.95 -24.46 13.70
C ARG A 233 -31.46 -24.68 13.98
N ILE A 234 -31.04 -24.46 15.23
CA ILE A 234 -29.66 -24.64 15.67
C ILE A 234 -29.66 -25.60 16.87
N PRO A 235 -29.60 -26.91 16.64
CA PRO A 235 -29.51 -27.90 17.70
C PRO A 235 -28.16 -27.78 18.42
N LEU A 236 -28.22 -27.62 19.73
CA LEU A 236 -27.04 -27.62 20.59
C LEU A 236 -26.84 -29.03 21.17
N LEU A 237 -25.66 -29.58 20.97
CA LEU A 237 -25.23 -30.84 21.59
C LEU A 237 -24.55 -30.53 22.91
N HIS A 238 -25.06 -31.15 23.99
CA HIS A 238 -24.53 -30.97 25.33
C HIS A 238 -23.18 -31.67 25.47
N ILE A 239 -22.15 -30.98 25.91
CA ILE A 239 -20.81 -31.55 26.17
C ILE A 239 -20.60 -31.67 27.67
N ASP A 240 -20.84 -30.61 28.45
CA ASP A 240 -20.71 -30.55 29.90
C ASP A 240 -21.70 -29.53 30.47
N GLN A 241 -21.81 -29.42 31.80
CA GLN A 241 -22.88 -28.67 32.53
C GLN A 241 -23.23 -27.29 31.94
N LYS A 242 -22.27 -26.60 31.29
CA LYS A 242 -22.45 -25.29 30.70
C LYS A 242 -21.86 -25.14 29.28
N LEU A 243 -21.36 -26.25 28.72
CA LEU A 243 -20.69 -26.25 27.42
C LEU A 243 -21.52 -27.01 26.39
N PHE A 244 -21.78 -26.37 25.28
CA PHE A 244 -22.59 -26.89 24.18
C PHE A 244 -21.85 -26.73 22.84
N SER A 245 -21.96 -27.74 21.98
CA SER A 245 -21.41 -27.70 20.62
C SER A 245 -22.54 -27.63 19.57
N LEU A 246 -22.16 -27.30 18.36
CA LEU A 246 -22.99 -27.40 17.17
C LEU A 246 -22.94 -28.81 16.58
N ASP A 247 -23.93 -29.15 15.75
CA ASP A 247 -23.85 -30.31 14.88
C ASP A 247 -22.70 -30.17 13.85
N ASP A 248 -22.32 -31.28 13.22
CA ASP A 248 -21.16 -31.32 12.33
C ASP A 248 -21.29 -30.39 11.10
N LYS A 249 -22.51 -30.18 10.58
CA LYS A 249 -22.77 -29.34 9.42
C LYS A 249 -22.51 -27.86 9.74
N LEU A 250 -23.11 -27.37 10.82
CA LEU A 250 -22.94 -26.00 11.30
C LEU A 250 -21.51 -25.75 11.79
N ASN A 251 -20.95 -26.72 12.52
CA ASN A 251 -19.59 -26.68 12.97
C ASN A 251 -18.60 -26.50 11.82
N ASN A 252 -18.68 -27.32 10.78
CA ASN A 252 -17.82 -27.25 9.62
C ASN A 252 -18.03 -25.95 8.84
N TRP A 253 -19.27 -25.50 8.69
CA TRP A 253 -19.56 -24.25 8.00
C TRP A 253 -18.93 -23.04 8.73
N ILE A 254 -19.10 -22.92 10.05
CA ILE A 254 -18.49 -21.83 10.84
C ILE A 254 -16.98 -21.91 10.79
N LYS A 255 -16.39 -23.07 11.01
CA LYS A 255 -14.93 -23.22 10.96
C LYS A 255 -14.35 -22.85 9.61
N ASN A 256 -14.95 -23.33 8.54
CA ASN A 256 -14.46 -23.06 7.18
C ASN A 256 -14.55 -21.60 6.77
N ASN A 257 -15.49 -20.83 7.31
CA ASN A 257 -15.69 -19.44 6.93
C ASN A 257 -15.13 -18.45 7.97
N PHE A 258 -15.13 -18.79 9.27
CA PHE A 258 -14.84 -17.84 10.36
C PHE A 258 -13.63 -18.22 11.22
N TYR A 259 -12.89 -19.26 10.85
CA TYR A 259 -11.70 -19.67 11.59
C TYR A 259 -10.57 -20.03 10.65
N ARG A 260 -9.50 -19.22 10.68
CA ARG A 260 -8.32 -19.38 9.82
C ARG A 260 -7.05 -19.16 10.63
N TYR A 261 -6.01 -19.93 10.30
CA TYR A 261 -4.68 -19.80 10.94
C TYR A 261 -4.73 -19.84 12.49
N GLY A 262 -5.60 -20.66 13.06
CA GLY A 262 -5.78 -20.76 14.50
C GLY A 262 -6.52 -19.59 15.16
N LYS A 263 -7.15 -18.72 14.40
CA LYS A 263 -7.83 -17.50 14.90
C LYS A 263 -9.22 -17.33 14.28
N ILE A 264 -10.11 -16.65 15.03
CA ILE A 264 -11.36 -16.15 14.46
C ILE A 264 -11.04 -15.11 13.41
N SER A 265 -11.70 -15.19 12.25
CA SER A 265 -11.62 -14.22 11.15
C SER A 265 -13.02 -13.84 10.67
N ILE A 266 -13.16 -12.65 10.11
CA ILE A 266 -14.44 -12.15 9.59
C ILE A 266 -14.29 -12.00 8.08
N PRO A 267 -14.95 -12.88 7.29
CA PRO A 267 -14.75 -12.92 5.84
C PRO A 267 -15.44 -11.76 5.13
N TYR A 268 -14.87 -11.37 3.99
CA TYR A 268 -15.32 -10.20 3.21
C TYR A 268 -16.72 -10.37 2.60
N PHE A 269 -17.19 -11.59 2.33
CA PHE A 269 -18.54 -11.79 1.79
C PHE A 269 -19.66 -11.21 2.67
N LEU A 270 -19.40 -11.03 3.98
CA LEU A 270 -20.33 -10.39 4.90
C LEU A 270 -20.56 -8.89 4.62
N TYR A 271 -19.68 -8.27 3.85
CA TYR A 271 -19.80 -6.84 3.53
C TYR A 271 -20.91 -6.56 2.50
N SER A 272 -21.52 -7.60 1.93
CA SER A 272 -22.76 -7.43 1.17
C SER A 272 -23.91 -7.04 2.10
N TYR A 273 -24.75 -6.12 1.65
CA TYR A 273 -25.85 -5.55 2.46
C TYR A 273 -26.80 -6.61 3.03
N LYS A 274 -27.02 -7.71 2.29
CA LYS A 274 -27.89 -8.82 2.69
C LYS A 274 -27.41 -9.56 3.94
N HIS A 275 -26.09 -9.83 4.03
CA HIS A 275 -25.52 -10.64 5.11
C HIS A 275 -25.04 -9.80 6.29
N GLN A 276 -24.63 -8.57 6.05
CA GLN A 276 -24.10 -7.64 7.04
C GLN A 276 -25.05 -7.45 8.23
N TYR A 277 -26.30 -7.16 7.95
CA TYR A 277 -27.32 -6.90 8.98
C TYR A 277 -27.49 -8.11 9.91
N ARG A 278 -27.64 -9.33 9.37
CA ARG A 278 -27.82 -10.55 10.15
C ARG A 278 -26.62 -10.89 11.01
N PHE A 279 -25.43 -10.73 10.46
CA PHE A 279 -24.20 -10.93 11.22
C PHE A 279 -24.09 -9.95 12.39
N ILE A 280 -24.34 -8.67 12.17
CA ILE A 280 -24.32 -7.63 13.19
C ILE A 280 -25.33 -7.95 14.29
N GLU A 281 -26.55 -8.35 13.94
CA GLU A 281 -27.61 -8.73 14.88
C GLU A 281 -27.19 -9.90 15.78
N GLY A 282 -26.57 -10.93 15.23
CA GLY A 282 -26.01 -12.04 15.97
C GLY A 282 -24.87 -11.62 16.90
N PHE A 283 -23.92 -10.83 16.38
CA PHE A 283 -22.79 -10.33 17.15
C PHE A 283 -23.21 -9.47 18.35
N VAL A 284 -24.06 -8.46 18.13
CA VAL A 284 -24.55 -7.57 19.18
C VAL A 284 -25.28 -8.36 20.27
N SER A 285 -26.13 -9.29 19.88
CA SER A 285 -26.87 -10.15 20.83
C SER A 285 -25.94 -10.99 21.72
N SER A 286 -24.80 -11.43 21.21
CA SER A 286 -23.84 -12.23 21.97
C SER A 286 -23.03 -11.38 22.97
N VAL A 287 -22.72 -10.15 22.60
CA VAL A 287 -21.84 -9.26 23.38
C VAL A 287 -22.60 -8.59 24.54
N GLU A 288 -23.88 -8.27 24.37
CA GLU A 288 -24.72 -7.69 25.43
C GLU A 288 -24.93 -8.61 26.62
N GLN A 289 -24.79 -9.93 26.42
CA GLN A 289 -25.08 -10.94 27.42
C GLN A 289 -23.90 -11.27 28.35
N ASN A 290 -22.65 -10.94 27.99
CA ASN A 290 -21.50 -11.49 28.69
C ASN A 290 -20.40 -10.48 29.02
N LYS A 291 -20.35 -10.00 30.27
CA LYS A 291 -19.30 -9.07 30.77
C LYS A 291 -17.92 -9.70 30.94
N LYS A 292 -17.77 -11.02 30.85
CA LYS A 292 -16.51 -11.75 31.07
C LYS A 292 -15.82 -12.20 29.78
N ASN A 293 -16.45 -12.05 28.62
CA ASN A 293 -15.97 -12.60 27.36
C ASN A 293 -14.91 -11.72 26.67
N LYS A 294 -14.33 -12.32 25.63
CA LYS A 294 -13.34 -11.73 24.70
C LYS A 294 -13.82 -10.41 24.10
N PHE A 295 -15.13 -10.24 23.99
CA PHE A 295 -15.82 -9.04 23.53
C PHE A 295 -16.79 -8.56 24.61
N PHE A 296 -16.85 -7.27 24.84
CA PHE A 296 -17.85 -6.67 25.73
C PHE A 296 -18.23 -5.28 25.26
N CYS A 297 -19.48 -4.89 25.49
CA CYS A 297 -19.97 -3.55 25.20
C CYS A 297 -19.98 -2.70 26.47
N GLN A 298 -19.34 -1.52 26.43
CA GLN A 298 -19.40 -0.55 27.51
C GLN A 298 -19.52 0.85 26.93
N LYS A 299 -20.57 1.59 27.30
CA LYS A 299 -20.83 2.95 26.84
C LYS A 299 -20.75 3.08 25.30
N ASN A 300 -21.46 2.22 24.56
CA ASN A 300 -21.48 2.15 23.09
C ASN A 300 -20.10 1.90 22.45
N LYS A 301 -19.21 1.26 23.17
CA LYS A 301 -17.91 0.78 22.67
C LYS A 301 -17.90 -0.75 22.69
N PHE A 302 -17.62 -1.35 21.54
CA PHE A 302 -17.44 -2.80 21.46
C PHE A 302 -15.94 -3.09 21.54
N TYR A 303 -15.52 -3.69 22.64
CA TYR A 303 -14.12 -4.04 22.88
C TYR A 303 -13.79 -5.37 22.24
N CYS A 304 -12.64 -5.44 21.57
CA CYS A 304 -12.11 -6.60 20.85
C CYS A 304 -10.73 -6.99 21.39
N GLN A 305 -10.37 -8.26 21.24
CA GLN A 305 -9.07 -8.73 21.73
C GLN A 305 -7.90 -8.35 20.81
N ASN A 306 -8.10 -8.39 19.51
CA ASN A 306 -7.05 -8.15 18.53
C ASN A 306 -7.42 -7.04 17.52
N LYS A 307 -6.39 -6.57 16.84
CA LYS A 307 -6.48 -5.49 15.84
C LYS A 307 -7.28 -5.93 14.63
N GLU A 308 -7.03 -7.12 14.14
CA GLU A 308 -7.60 -7.67 12.91
C GLU A 308 -9.14 -7.71 12.97
N ILE A 309 -9.69 -8.24 14.06
CA ILE A 309 -11.15 -8.30 14.27
C ILE A 309 -11.74 -6.91 14.45
N ALA A 310 -11.04 -6.02 15.19
CA ALA A 310 -11.52 -4.64 15.38
C ALA A 310 -11.66 -3.90 14.05
N TYR A 311 -10.70 -4.06 13.13
CA TYR A 311 -10.76 -3.49 11.79
C TYR A 311 -11.87 -4.13 10.95
N SER A 312 -11.97 -5.47 10.94
CA SER A 312 -13.04 -6.17 10.22
C SER A 312 -14.44 -5.73 10.68
N LEU A 313 -14.67 -5.65 11.99
CA LEU A 313 -15.95 -5.17 12.55
C LEU A 313 -16.18 -3.68 12.25
N GLY A 314 -15.16 -2.84 12.42
CA GLY A 314 -15.26 -1.40 12.17
C GLY A 314 -15.57 -1.07 10.71
N ASP A 315 -15.05 -1.86 9.78
CA ASP A 315 -15.35 -1.73 8.36
C ASP A 315 -16.71 -2.31 8.02
N LEU A 316 -17.08 -3.46 8.60
CA LEU A 316 -18.40 -4.06 8.43
C LEU A 316 -19.52 -3.14 8.92
N PHE A 317 -19.33 -2.45 10.05
CA PHE A 317 -20.28 -1.45 10.56
C PHE A 317 -20.24 -0.12 9.78
N GLY A 318 -19.29 0.09 8.90
CA GLY A 318 -19.17 1.24 8.00
C GLY A 318 -18.85 2.56 8.68
N SER A 319 -19.73 3.11 9.49
CA SER A 319 -19.55 4.40 10.18
C SER A 319 -18.78 4.33 11.50
N TYR A 320 -18.13 3.22 11.81
CA TYR A 320 -17.45 3.02 13.09
C TYR A 320 -15.95 3.35 13.04
N ASP A 321 -15.45 3.92 14.14
CA ASP A 321 -14.03 4.12 14.41
C ASP A 321 -13.41 2.88 15.00
N VAL A 322 -12.15 2.63 14.65
CA VAL A 322 -11.31 1.60 15.29
C VAL A 322 -10.24 2.28 16.11
N LYS A 323 -10.18 2.00 17.40
CA LYS A 323 -9.26 2.64 18.35
C LYS A 323 -8.67 1.65 19.34
N LYS A 324 -7.49 1.99 19.85
CA LYS A 324 -6.84 1.26 20.93
C LYS A 324 -7.01 2.02 22.26
N ASP A 325 -7.52 1.34 23.28
CA ASP A 325 -7.59 1.89 24.63
C ASP A 325 -6.21 1.76 25.29
N LYS A 326 -5.59 2.92 25.56
CA LYS A 326 -4.24 3.00 26.13
C LYS A 326 -4.15 2.49 27.58
N LYS A 327 -5.28 2.45 28.32
CA LYS A 327 -5.30 2.04 29.73
C LYS A 327 -5.27 0.52 29.90
N ASN A 328 -6.04 -0.18 29.07
CA ASN A 328 -6.20 -1.64 29.19
C ASN A 328 -5.59 -2.41 28.01
N ASN A 329 -4.95 -1.70 27.07
CA ASN A 329 -4.31 -2.25 25.87
C ASN A 329 -5.27 -3.05 24.94
N LYS A 330 -6.59 -2.80 25.03
CA LYS A 330 -7.61 -3.46 24.23
C LYS A 330 -8.05 -2.61 23.07
N TRP A 331 -8.43 -3.24 21.97
CA TRP A 331 -9.04 -2.60 20.81
C TRP A 331 -10.53 -2.43 21.04
N TYR A 332 -11.12 -1.35 20.51
CA TYR A 332 -12.57 -1.15 20.49
C TYR A 332 -13.02 -0.44 19.23
N ILE A 333 -14.28 -0.68 18.86
CA ILE A 333 -14.97 0.06 17.83
C ILE A 333 -16.08 0.91 18.47
N CYS A 334 -16.36 2.08 17.90
CA CYS A 334 -17.44 2.95 18.33
C CYS A 334 -17.97 3.76 17.14
N GLU A 335 -19.26 4.06 17.15
CA GLU A 335 -19.89 4.86 16.10
C GLU A 335 -19.21 6.24 15.97
N ASN A 336 -19.02 6.70 14.74
CA ASN A 336 -18.48 8.03 14.43
C ASN A 336 -19.35 8.75 13.40
N LYS A 337 -20.15 9.70 13.88
CA LYS A 337 -21.02 10.54 13.05
C LYS A 337 -20.27 11.49 12.08
N LYS A 338 -18.94 11.55 12.16
CA LYS A 338 -18.09 12.37 11.27
C LYS A 338 -17.59 11.59 10.05
N VAL A 339 -17.87 10.29 9.98
CA VAL A 339 -17.66 9.50 8.76
C VAL A 339 -18.74 9.91 7.78
N LYS A 340 -18.36 10.25 6.56
CA LYS A 340 -19.30 10.66 5.51
C LYS A 340 -19.57 9.51 4.54
N LEU A 341 -20.76 9.48 3.99
CA LEU A 341 -21.13 8.60 2.90
C LEU A 341 -21.11 9.41 1.59
N PHE A 342 -20.31 9.00 0.64
CA PHE A 342 -20.22 9.56 -0.70
C PHE A 342 -20.65 8.50 -1.71
N GLY A 343 -21.86 8.64 -2.27
CA GLY A 343 -22.47 7.59 -3.09
C GLY A 343 -22.68 6.32 -2.27
N ASP A 344 -21.99 5.25 -2.65
CA ASP A 344 -22.02 3.93 -2.02
C ASP A 344 -20.81 3.66 -1.10
N ARG A 345 -19.95 4.66 -0.88
CA ARG A 345 -18.69 4.50 -0.14
C ARG A 345 -18.60 5.40 1.09
N PHE A 346 -18.36 4.80 2.24
CA PHE A 346 -17.96 5.54 3.41
C PHE A 346 -16.53 6.11 3.24
N ALA A 347 -16.31 7.32 3.76
CA ALA A 347 -15.00 7.94 3.76
C ALA A 347 -14.72 8.71 5.05
N SER A 348 -13.45 8.79 5.40
CA SER A 348 -12.96 9.41 6.62
C SER A 348 -11.99 10.55 6.32
N LYS A 349 -12.16 11.68 7.01
CA LYS A 349 -11.32 12.86 6.82
C LYS A 349 -9.86 12.57 7.20
N VAL A 350 -8.94 12.89 6.32
CA VAL A 350 -7.50 12.88 6.57
C VAL A 350 -7.14 14.17 7.32
N LYS A 351 -6.62 14.03 8.52
CA LYS A 351 -6.21 15.16 9.38
C LYS A 351 -4.85 15.72 9.02
N GLY A 352 -3.97 14.89 8.48
CA GLY A 352 -2.64 15.29 8.06
C GLY A 352 -1.68 14.13 7.93
N PHE A 353 -0.53 14.44 7.36
CA PHE A 353 0.64 13.56 7.29
C PHE A 353 1.77 14.19 8.11
N LYS A 354 2.46 13.39 8.90
CA LYS A 354 3.66 13.80 9.66
C LYS A 354 4.84 13.01 9.14
N ASN A 355 5.85 13.72 8.62
CA ASN A 355 7.12 13.10 8.30
C ASN A 355 7.73 12.51 9.57
N GLY A 356 8.24 11.29 9.47
CA GLY A 356 9.00 10.65 10.53
C GLY A 356 10.48 10.63 10.17
N ASN A 357 11.34 10.70 11.19
CA ASN A 357 12.80 10.56 11.03
C ASN A 357 13.27 9.14 11.37
N THR A 358 12.37 8.16 11.25
CA THR A 358 12.67 6.76 11.60
C THR A 358 12.71 5.91 10.35
N THR A 359 13.80 5.19 10.17
CA THR A 359 13.93 4.16 9.15
C THR A 359 13.35 2.85 9.70
N ARG A 360 12.46 2.21 8.95
CA ARG A 360 11.82 0.93 9.28
C ARG A 360 11.82 0.00 8.08
N THR A 361 11.72 -1.29 8.35
CA THR A 361 11.39 -2.26 7.30
C THR A 361 10.00 -1.94 6.77
N VAL A 362 9.89 -1.75 5.47
CA VAL A 362 8.63 -1.52 4.78
C VAL A 362 8.38 -2.62 3.75
N TYR A 363 7.12 -2.94 3.56
CA TYR A 363 6.64 -3.99 2.67
C TYR A 363 5.83 -3.40 1.55
N ASN A 364 5.89 -4.02 0.40
CA ASN A 364 5.07 -3.74 -0.75
C ASN A 364 4.48 -5.05 -1.29
N ILE A 365 3.24 -5.00 -1.73
CA ILE A 365 2.62 -6.08 -2.48
C ILE A 365 2.18 -5.54 -3.84
N THR A 366 2.37 -6.33 -4.88
CA THR A 366 1.80 -6.08 -6.20
C THR A 366 0.55 -6.92 -6.34
N VAL A 367 -0.51 -6.30 -6.83
CA VAL A 367 -1.84 -6.89 -6.95
C VAL A 367 -2.27 -6.82 -8.41
N GLU A 368 -2.76 -7.92 -8.97
CA GLU A 368 -3.25 -7.98 -10.35
C GLU A 368 -4.53 -7.16 -10.56
N GLN A 369 -4.91 -6.95 -11.82
CA GLN A 369 -6.15 -6.31 -12.29
C GLN A 369 -6.33 -4.87 -11.83
N ASP A 370 -6.90 -4.64 -10.63
CA ASP A 370 -7.25 -3.30 -10.15
C ASP A 370 -6.04 -2.51 -9.62
N HIS A 371 -4.89 -3.16 -9.43
CA HIS A 371 -3.67 -2.56 -8.90
C HIS A 371 -3.85 -1.84 -7.56
N THR A 372 -4.82 -2.28 -6.75
CA THR A 372 -5.18 -1.66 -5.48
C THR A 372 -5.48 -2.71 -4.43
N TYR A 373 -5.39 -2.31 -3.16
CA TYR A 373 -5.81 -3.14 -2.04
C TYR A 373 -6.23 -2.29 -0.84
N ILE A 374 -6.85 -2.92 0.15
CA ILE A 374 -7.33 -2.24 1.35
C ILE A 374 -6.32 -2.42 2.48
N VAL A 375 -5.85 -1.29 3.03
CA VAL A 375 -4.95 -1.22 4.18
C VAL A 375 -5.66 -0.53 5.33
N GLU A 376 -5.80 -1.25 6.46
CA GLU A 376 -6.39 -0.70 7.69
C GLU A 376 -7.72 0.05 7.44
N GLY A 377 -8.55 -0.50 6.57
CA GLY A 377 -9.87 0.01 6.22
C GLY A 377 -9.90 1.15 5.22
N VAL A 378 -8.79 1.47 4.56
CA VAL A 378 -8.74 2.47 3.49
C VAL A 378 -8.10 1.91 2.23
N ALA A 379 -8.58 2.36 1.08
CA ALA A 379 -8.08 1.91 -0.21
C ALA A 379 -6.77 2.63 -0.57
N VAL A 380 -5.81 1.85 -1.08
CA VAL A 380 -4.50 2.32 -1.51
C VAL A 380 -4.13 1.71 -2.87
N TYR A 381 -3.27 2.39 -3.61
CA TYR A 381 -2.72 1.85 -4.85
C TYR A 381 -1.52 0.95 -4.54
N ASN A 382 -1.37 -0.15 -5.29
CA ASN A 382 -0.17 -0.95 -5.18
C ASN A 382 1.01 -0.18 -5.79
N CYS A 383 2.08 -0.06 -5.06
CA CYS A 383 3.33 0.35 -5.65
C CYS A 383 3.90 -0.79 -6.46
N GLN A 384 3.98 -0.60 -7.74
CA GLN A 384 4.76 -1.48 -8.59
C GLN A 384 6.23 -1.31 -8.18
N GLY A 385 6.69 -2.13 -7.24
CA GLY A 385 8.04 -2.05 -6.67
C GLY A 385 9.07 -2.65 -7.63
N PHE A 386 10.26 -2.05 -7.66
CA PHE A 386 11.44 -2.68 -8.24
C PHE A 386 11.90 -3.84 -7.33
N SER A 387 11.25 -4.99 -7.40
CA SER A 387 11.72 -6.23 -6.81
C SER A 387 12.11 -7.19 -7.93
N VAL A 388 13.41 -7.46 -8.06
CA VAL A 388 13.97 -8.42 -9.01
C VAL A 388 14.19 -9.76 -8.31
N ALA A 389 13.37 -10.14 -7.33
CA ALA A 389 13.54 -11.38 -6.58
C ALA A 389 12.51 -12.45 -6.94
N GLY A 390 12.89 -13.39 -7.75
CA GLY A 390 12.17 -14.64 -7.98
C GLY A 390 13.07 -15.71 -8.55
N LYS A 391 12.97 -16.93 -8.02
CA LYS A 391 13.66 -18.13 -8.51
C LYS A 391 13.68 -18.21 -10.04
N GLN A 392 14.85 -18.48 -10.60
CA GLN A 392 15.15 -18.78 -12.02
C GLN A 392 14.04 -19.52 -12.80
N GLN A 393 12.98 -18.83 -13.16
CA GLN A 393 12.01 -19.27 -14.14
C GLN A 393 11.71 -18.12 -15.10
N GLY A 394 12.63 -17.85 -16.02
CA GLY A 394 12.41 -17.10 -17.25
C GLY A 394 11.81 -15.69 -17.11
N LEU A 395 11.89 -14.95 -18.20
CA LEU A 395 11.44 -13.57 -18.45
C LEU A 395 9.93 -13.26 -18.21
N ASN A 396 9.16 -14.16 -17.60
CA ASN A 396 7.71 -14.04 -17.41
C ASN A 396 7.32 -13.76 -15.94
N ASP A 397 8.23 -13.32 -15.07
CA ASP A 397 7.89 -12.97 -13.69
C ASP A 397 7.37 -11.54 -13.61
N GLU A 398 6.04 -11.36 -13.42
CA GLU A 398 5.36 -10.08 -13.30
C GLU A 398 5.89 -9.19 -12.16
N ARG A 399 6.69 -9.74 -11.25
CA ARG A 399 7.30 -9.05 -10.10
C ARG A 399 8.36 -8.01 -10.47
N SER A 400 8.86 -8.06 -11.69
CA SER A 400 9.92 -7.20 -12.20
C SER A 400 9.44 -6.17 -13.22
N VAL A 401 8.13 -6.04 -13.42
CA VAL A 401 7.56 -5.33 -14.59
C VAL A 401 8.10 -3.91 -14.77
N LEU A 402 8.21 -3.08 -13.71
CA LEU A 402 8.75 -1.72 -13.88
C LEU A 402 10.27 -1.67 -13.99
N ALA A 403 11.00 -2.49 -13.22
CA ALA A 403 12.45 -2.59 -13.39
C ALA A 403 12.79 -3.17 -14.75
N LEU A 404 12.04 -4.21 -15.17
CA LEU A 404 12.16 -4.80 -16.50
C LEU A 404 11.73 -3.82 -17.60
N ALA A 405 10.64 -3.06 -17.39
CA ALA A 405 10.23 -2.01 -18.33
C ALA A 405 11.29 -0.90 -18.42
N TYR A 406 11.90 -0.54 -17.30
CA TYR A 406 13.03 0.40 -17.29
C TYR A 406 14.24 -0.16 -18.05
N CYS A 407 14.64 -1.41 -17.76
CA CYS A 407 15.71 -2.09 -18.49
C CYS A 407 15.37 -2.26 -19.98
N ARG A 408 14.11 -2.62 -20.31
CA ARG A 408 13.64 -2.71 -21.70
C ARG A 408 13.73 -1.37 -22.42
N LEU A 409 13.30 -0.28 -21.78
CA LEU A 409 13.45 1.05 -22.37
C LEU A 409 14.92 1.41 -22.58
N LEU A 410 15.82 1.05 -21.64
CA LEU A 410 17.26 1.23 -21.83
C LEU A 410 17.79 0.41 -23.03
N GLU A 411 17.35 -0.84 -23.15
CA GLU A 411 17.74 -1.75 -24.24
C GLU A 411 17.20 -1.31 -25.61
N GLU A 412 15.95 -0.80 -25.68
CA GLU A 412 15.33 -0.34 -26.93
C GLU A 412 15.83 1.07 -27.36
N MET A 413 16.07 1.96 -26.39
CA MET A 413 16.42 3.36 -26.65
C MET A 413 17.94 3.58 -26.77
N HIS A 414 18.74 2.81 -26.03
CA HIS A 414 20.18 3.03 -25.84
C HIS A 414 20.52 4.51 -25.59
N PRO A 415 19.91 5.18 -24.59
CA PRO A 415 20.32 6.55 -24.25
C PRO A 415 21.79 6.55 -23.80
N ARG A 416 22.52 7.63 -24.07
CA ARG A 416 23.94 7.74 -23.68
C ARG A 416 24.14 7.62 -22.17
N TYR A 417 23.15 8.14 -21.38
CA TYR A 417 23.14 8.07 -19.93
C TYR A 417 21.82 7.56 -19.41
N PHE A 418 21.83 6.98 -18.20
CA PHE A 418 20.63 6.81 -17.39
C PHE A 418 20.86 7.29 -15.97
N LEU A 419 19.80 7.75 -15.32
CA LEU A 419 19.76 8.04 -13.90
C LEU A 419 18.58 7.29 -13.26
N TRP A 420 18.90 6.34 -12.39
CA TRP A 420 17.92 5.63 -11.61
C TRP A 420 18.00 6.03 -10.13
N GLU A 421 16.88 6.53 -9.60
CA GLU A 421 16.76 6.91 -8.20
C GLU A 421 15.97 5.87 -7.42
N ASN A 422 16.48 5.50 -6.24
CA ASN A 422 15.75 4.63 -5.33
C ASN A 422 16.11 4.93 -3.87
N VAL A 423 15.43 4.26 -2.94
CA VAL A 423 15.79 4.31 -1.52
C VAL A 423 17.02 3.41 -1.24
N PRO A 424 17.86 3.74 -0.24
CA PRO A 424 19.04 2.93 0.09
C PRO A 424 18.74 1.47 0.42
N GLY A 425 17.51 1.16 0.85
CA GLY A 425 17.06 -0.19 1.17
C GLY A 425 17.17 -1.18 0.03
N VAL A 426 17.16 -0.74 -1.23
CA VAL A 426 17.34 -1.63 -2.40
C VAL A 426 18.66 -2.41 -2.36
N LEU A 427 19.71 -1.88 -1.72
CA LEU A 427 21.01 -2.55 -1.55
C LEU A 427 20.95 -3.76 -0.61
N SER A 428 19.93 -3.86 0.23
CA SER A 428 19.75 -4.95 1.21
C SER A 428 18.56 -5.87 0.91
N THR A 429 17.72 -5.53 -0.06
CA THR A 429 16.58 -6.35 -0.47
C THR A 429 17.07 -7.71 -0.96
N ASN A 430 16.44 -8.80 -0.46
CA ASN A 430 16.85 -10.17 -0.76
C ASN A 430 18.37 -10.40 -0.57
N ASN A 431 18.93 -9.90 0.53
CA ASN A 431 20.38 -9.93 0.82
C ASN A 431 21.23 -9.30 -0.29
N GLY A 432 20.72 -8.27 -0.96
CA GLY A 432 21.40 -7.56 -2.05
C GLY A 432 21.27 -8.22 -3.44
N ASN A 433 20.64 -9.39 -3.53
CA ASN A 433 20.53 -10.12 -4.81
C ASN A 433 19.69 -9.36 -5.84
N ASP A 434 18.67 -8.63 -5.42
CA ASP A 434 17.80 -7.87 -6.35
C ASP A 434 18.58 -6.73 -7.02
N PHE A 435 19.36 -6.00 -6.24
CA PHE A 435 20.21 -4.95 -6.80
C PHE A 435 21.32 -5.52 -7.68
N LYS A 436 21.93 -6.65 -7.26
CA LYS A 436 22.93 -7.36 -8.06
C LYS A 436 22.36 -7.79 -9.41
N GLU A 437 21.14 -8.31 -9.45
CA GLU A 437 20.49 -8.73 -10.68
C GLU A 437 20.14 -7.53 -11.59
N PHE A 438 19.67 -6.42 -11.00
CA PHE A 438 19.46 -5.19 -11.74
C PHE A 438 20.76 -4.70 -12.40
N ILE A 439 21.86 -4.63 -11.65
CA ILE A 439 23.17 -4.23 -12.17
C ILE A 439 23.68 -5.22 -13.24
N ARG A 440 23.46 -6.53 -13.04
CA ARG A 440 23.80 -7.55 -14.05
C ARG A 440 23.08 -7.29 -15.38
N LYS A 441 21.76 -7.05 -15.34
CA LYS A 441 20.98 -6.71 -16.54
C LYS A 441 21.46 -5.42 -17.21
N ILE A 442 21.72 -4.39 -16.43
CA ILE A 442 22.28 -3.13 -16.92
C ILE A 442 23.60 -3.34 -17.65
N ASN A 443 24.51 -4.15 -17.08
CA ASN A 443 25.78 -4.51 -17.73
C ASN A 443 25.60 -5.37 -18.98
N GLU A 444 24.60 -6.28 -19.00
CA GLU A 444 24.27 -7.09 -20.18
C GLU A 444 23.77 -6.25 -21.37
N ILE A 445 23.04 -5.17 -21.08
CA ILE A 445 22.62 -4.18 -22.09
C ILE A 445 23.83 -3.39 -22.63
N GLY A 446 24.94 -3.37 -21.90
CA GLY A 446 26.18 -2.71 -22.33
C GLY A 446 26.50 -1.40 -21.57
N TYR A 447 25.77 -1.09 -20.49
CA TYR A 447 26.08 0.08 -19.67
C TYR A 447 27.16 -0.25 -18.63
N CYS A 448 28.11 0.65 -18.45
CA CYS A 448 28.86 0.73 -17.19
C CYS A 448 28.14 1.69 -16.24
N CYS A 449 28.17 1.41 -14.94
CA CYS A 449 27.46 2.22 -13.96
C CYS A 449 28.21 2.38 -12.63
N ALA A 450 27.89 3.49 -11.95
CA ALA A 450 28.30 3.76 -10.58
C ALA A 450 27.06 4.15 -9.75
N TRP A 451 27.14 3.97 -8.42
CA TRP A 451 26.06 4.35 -7.53
C TRP A 451 26.56 4.93 -6.23
N LYS A 452 25.77 5.86 -5.66
CA LYS A 452 26.05 6.52 -4.38
C LYS A 452 24.76 6.81 -3.64
N ILE A 453 24.80 6.77 -2.31
CA ILE A 453 23.72 7.25 -1.45
C ILE A 453 23.98 8.72 -1.15
N LEU A 454 23.10 9.60 -1.66
CA LEU A 454 23.11 11.03 -1.36
C LEU A 454 22.03 11.34 -0.30
N ASP A 455 22.32 12.30 0.57
CA ASP A 455 21.37 12.81 1.57
C ASP A 455 21.10 14.29 1.28
N GLY A 456 19.85 14.65 0.98
CA GLY A 456 19.44 16.00 0.60
C GLY A 456 19.86 17.11 1.57
N GLN A 457 20.02 16.77 2.87
CA GLN A 457 20.51 17.75 3.86
C GLN A 457 21.97 18.18 3.65
N TYR A 458 22.73 17.45 2.83
CA TYR A 458 24.14 17.76 2.50
C TYR A 458 24.35 18.17 1.04
N CYS A 459 23.33 18.01 0.19
CA CYS A 459 23.39 18.40 -1.21
C CYS A 459 22.97 19.87 -1.35
N ARG A 460 23.93 20.74 -1.65
CA ARG A 460 23.67 22.15 -1.96
C ARG A 460 23.46 22.30 -3.45
N VAL A 461 22.43 23.05 -3.84
CA VAL A 461 22.17 23.41 -5.22
C VAL A 461 22.75 24.79 -5.49
N ASP A 462 23.38 24.99 -6.64
CA ASP A 462 23.92 26.27 -7.05
C ASP A 462 22.85 27.35 -7.06
N GLY A 463 23.20 28.55 -6.59
CA GLY A 463 22.25 29.66 -6.43
C GLY A 463 21.52 29.68 -5.07
N PHE A 464 21.63 28.61 -4.25
CA PHE A 464 21.09 28.56 -2.90
C PHE A 464 22.20 28.55 -1.84
N PRO A 465 22.16 29.42 -0.83
CA PRO A 465 23.25 29.55 0.16
C PRO A 465 23.34 28.34 1.11
N ARG A 466 22.26 27.52 1.19
CA ARG A 466 22.17 26.38 2.12
C ARG A 466 21.48 25.18 1.46
N ALA A 467 21.87 23.96 1.85
CA ALA A 467 21.14 22.75 1.51
C ALA A 467 19.79 22.73 2.25
N ILE A 468 18.82 21.98 1.69
CA ILE A 468 17.48 21.81 2.31
C ILE A 468 17.65 21.10 3.66
N PRO A 469 17.10 21.61 4.79
CA PRO A 469 17.23 21.00 6.10
C PRO A 469 16.33 19.76 6.27
N GLN A 470 16.34 18.88 5.27
CA GLN A 470 15.58 17.64 5.23
C GLN A 470 16.53 16.46 5.07
N ARG A 471 16.51 15.54 6.03
CA ARG A 471 17.19 14.26 5.88
C ARG A 471 16.43 13.42 4.87
N ARG A 472 16.96 13.31 3.64
CA ARG A 472 16.39 12.55 2.53
C ARG A 472 17.49 11.76 1.84
N ARG A 473 17.73 10.57 2.34
CA ARG A 473 18.72 9.65 1.74
C ARG A 473 18.13 8.94 0.53
N ARG A 474 18.80 9.04 -0.59
CA ARG A 474 18.44 8.34 -1.82
C ARG A 474 19.68 7.71 -2.45
N MET A 475 19.49 6.53 -3.02
CA MET A 475 20.49 5.92 -3.87
C MET A 475 20.26 6.39 -5.29
N PHE A 476 21.32 6.85 -5.91
CA PHE A 476 21.35 7.19 -7.32
C PHE A 476 22.29 6.22 -8.02
N VAL A 477 21.85 5.64 -9.14
CA VAL A 477 22.66 4.87 -10.06
C VAL A 477 22.74 5.67 -11.35
N VAL A 478 23.97 6.00 -11.75
CA VAL A 478 24.26 6.63 -13.04
C VAL A 478 24.91 5.59 -13.93
N GLY A 479 24.44 5.46 -15.16
CA GLY A 479 25.03 4.60 -16.17
C GLY A 479 25.38 5.37 -17.43
N TYR A 480 26.42 4.88 -18.10
CA TYR A 480 26.92 5.37 -19.38
C TYR A 480 26.96 4.23 -20.41
N PHE A 481 26.52 4.53 -21.61
CA PHE A 481 26.55 3.66 -22.79
C PHE A 481 27.33 4.33 -23.92
N GLY A 482 28.47 3.78 -24.30
CA GLY A 482 29.30 4.30 -25.38
C GLY A 482 30.69 3.66 -25.42
N ASP A 483 31.37 3.86 -26.55
CA ASP A 483 32.70 3.32 -26.81
C ASP A 483 33.83 4.18 -26.18
N GLU A 484 33.55 5.45 -25.92
CA GLU A 484 34.48 6.34 -25.25
C GLU A 484 34.35 6.17 -23.73
N TRP A 485 35.48 6.02 -23.03
CA TRP A 485 35.49 5.84 -21.59
C TRP A 485 35.07 7.14 -20.88
N GLU A 486 33.81 7.22 -20.45
CA GLU A 486 33.36 8.20 -19.47
C GLU A 486 32.98 7.45 -18.17
N CYS A 487 33.66 7.76 -17.08
CA CYS A 487 33.43 7.07 -15.81
C CYS A 487 32.19 7.61 -15.10
N PRO A 488 31.09 6.84 -14.98
CA PRO A 488 29.89 7.30 -14.24
C PRO A 488 30.18 7.70 -12.79
N ALA A 489 31.27 7.23 -12.22
CA ALA A 489 31.69 7.61 -10.86
C ALA A 489 32.07 9.09 -10.75
N GLU A 490 32.61 9.70 -11.80
CA GLU A 490 32.96 11.13 -11.81
C GLU A 490 31.74 12.04 -11.64
N ILE A 491 30.54 11.56 -12.02
CA ILE A 491 29.27 12.28 -11.84
C ILE A 491 28.81 12.22 -10.37
N LEU A 492 29.09 11.11 -9.67
CA LEU A 492 28.52 10.84 -8.34
C LEU A 492 29.49 11.13 -7.20
N PHE A 493 30.80 11.10 -7.45
CA PHE A 493 31.80 11.18 -6.41
C PHE A 493 32.61 12.47 -6.53
N GLU A 494 32.87 13.12 -5.42
CA GLU A 494 33.83 14.22 -5.34
C GLU A 494 35.24 13.70 -5.65
N PRO A 495 36.10 14.50 -6.28
CA PRO A 495 37.48 14.08 -6.60
C PRO A 495 38.27 13.53 -5.41
N GLN A 496 38.06 14.10 -4.20
CA GLN A 496 38.68 13.64 -2.97
C GLN A 496 38.22 12.23 -2.57
N GLU A 497 36.92 11.92 -2.76
CA GLU A 497 36.38 10.58 -2.48
C GLU A 497 36.95 9.53 -3.44
N MET A 498 37.18 9.90 -4.69
CA MET A 498 37.78 9.00 -5.69
C MET A 498 39.26 8.73 -5.41
N LEU A 499 39.94 9.65 -4.75
CA LEU A 499 41.31 9.48 -4.26
C LEU A 499 41.40 8.70 -2.93
N GLY A 500 40.25 8.29 -2.38
CA GLY A 500 40.19 7.54 -1.13
C GLY A 500 40.11 8.39 0.13
N ASP A 501 40.00 9.71 0.01
CA ASP A 501 39.84 10.60 1.15
C ASP A 501 38.38 10.58 1.63
N SER A 502 38.18 10.41 2.94
CA SER A 502 36.84 10.47 3.54
C SER A 502 36.40 11.93 3.68
N PRO A 503 35.15 12.27 3.30
CA PRO A 503 34.61 13.61 3.55
C PRO A 503 34.64 13.94 5.05
N PRO A 504 34.82 15.22 5.44
CA PRO A 504 34.94 15.63 6.84
C PRO A 504 33.74 15.19 7.66
N LYS A 505 33.98 14.47 8.75
CA LYS A 505 32.93 14.02 9.67
C LYS A 505 32.26 15.21 10.34
N ARG A 506 30.94 15.25 10.36
CA ARG A 506 30.15 16.24 11.09
C ARG A 506 30.52 16.20 12.56
N VAL A 507 30.82 17.35 13.17
CA VAL A 507 31.03 17.47 14.62
C VAL A 507 29.69 17.19 15.32
N LYS A 508 29.63 16.12 16.13
CA LYS A 508 28.45 15.80 16.95
C LYS A 508 28.12 16.99 17.86
N GLY A 509 26.90 17.53 17.79
CA GLY A 509 26.38 18.43 18.82
C GLY A 509 25.90 19.82 18.39
N LYS A 510 26.03 20.25 17.14
CA LYS A 510 25.38 21.50 16.69
C LYS A 510 24.07 21.18 15.99
N GLY A 511 22.95 21.36 16.70
CA GLY A 511 21.63 21.30 16.13
C GLY A 511 21.41 22.40 15.08
N PHE A 512 20.54 22.16 14.11
CA PHE A 512 20.19 23.10 13.04
C PHE A 512 19.52 24.40 13.56
N THR A 513 19.02 24.38 14.80
CA THR A 513 18.30 25.49 15.44
C THR A 513 19.18 26.71 15.78
N ASN A 514 20.50 26.57 15.77
CA ASN A 514 21.41 27.70 16.09
C ASN A 514 21.99 28.41 14.86
N ILE A 515 21.39 28.26 13.67
CA ILE A 515 21.87 28.86 12.42
C ILE A 515 20.80 29.78 11.78
N VAL A 516 19.74 30.11 12.53
CA VAL A 516 18.67 31.03 12.10
C VAL A 516 18.73 32.30 12.97
N GLU A 517 19.92 32.92 13.03
CA GLU A 517 20.11 34.33 13.38
C GLU A 517 20.86 35.03 12.25
#